data_f5481879eabad4104f0eefe46a01cd2a
#
_entry.id   f5481879eabad4104f0eefe46a01cd2a
#
_cell.length_a   1.000
_cell.length_b   1.000
_cell.length_c   1.000
_cell.angle_alpha   90.00
_cell.angle_beta   90.00
_cell.angle_gamma   90.00
#
_symmetry.space_group_name_H-M   'P 1'
#
loop_
_entity.id
_entity.type
_entity.pdbx_description
1 polymer ?
#
loop_
_entity_poly.entity_id
_entity_poly.type
_entity_poly.pdbx_seq_one_letter_code
_entity_poly.pdbx_strand_id
1 'polypeptide(L)'
;MAAQQSPVSLLPKAQRTFELDKKLPQQESEIESSTKSSNSEGVVVQTNRLEALNLETIGILNIETGGFDKNMWNGTAHPEAVSLLKNLPSKIYSRSLQNLQERLLLTRARTPILEKNENKNIILKLRQQNLFKWGKLDYFAQIQQNIPQSHDDEELAQLAVNVFFLNNNLDEACELTKYWFDKSQEKFWQKNLIFCDAVDGLRDNVDFGIQLLSETKNTEDDKFISLINVIIGEEDTPSSEEIVELTPRGVAMLRFSQQTLPKLNLDALPPWLHGIYINSPSIQQKDRLKLAHHSFLLGLIEVKALAKLYETADLPQNDIATAVTLASEGATQIPNALLYRLVLSQETDFGKAQAIHKA
;
A
#
# COMPACT_ATOMS: atom_id res chain seq x y z
N MET A 1 3.00 27.37 25.73
CA MET A 1 3.73 26.46 24.86
C MET A 1 2.90 25.19 24.79
N ALA A 2 2.09 25.04 23.75
CA ALA A 2 1.27 23.84 23.55
C ALA A 2 2.10 22.85 22.74
N ALA A 3 2.32 21.65 23.28
CA ALA A 3 3.01 20.57 22.60
C ALA A 3 2.12 20.08 21.44
N GLN A 4 2.56 20.26 20.21
CA GLN A 4 1.96 19.64 19.04
C GLN A 4 2.12 18.11 19.15
N GLN A 5 1.02 17.42 19.37
CA GLN A 5 0.98 15.96 19.27
C GLN A 5 1.02 15.57 17.79
N SER A 6 2.03 14.81 17.42
CA SER A 6 2.16 14.23 16.07
C SER A 6 0.94 13.37 15.73
N PRO A 7 0.46 13.37 14.47
CA PRO A 7 -0.68 12.56 14.07
C PRO A 7 -0.40 11.07 14.28
N VAL A 8 -1.36 10.38 14.87
CA VAL A 8 -1.28 8.94 15.14
C VAL A 8 -1.49 8.18 13.83
N SER A 9 -0.50 7.42 13.39
CA SER A 9 -0.64 6.51 12.26
C SER A 9 -1.70 5.45 12.58
N LEU A 10 -2.74 5.35 11.76
CA LEU A 10 -3.79 4.33 11.84
C LEU A 10 -3.40 3.01 11.19
N LEU A 11 -2.22 2.95 10.59
CA LEU A 11 -1.67 1.71 10.06
C LEU A 11 -1.17 0.85 11.22
N PRO A 12 -1.46 -0.45 11.26
CA PRO A 12 -0.95 -1.33 12.30
C PRO A 12 0.58 -1.35 12.22
N LYS A 13 1.25 -0.83 13.25
CA LYS A 13 2.68 -1.04 13.40
C LYS A 13 2.90 -2.54 13.60
N ALA A 14 3.50 -3.19 12.63
CA ALA A 14 4.02 -4.53 12.79
C ALA A 14 5.17 -4.47 13.82
N GLN A 15 4.82 -4.57 15.11
CA GLN A 15 5.80 -4.79 16.17
C GLN A 15 6.13 -6.28 16.22
N ARG A 16 7.05 -6.72 15.37
CA ARG A 16 7.95 -7.83 15.63
C ARG A 16 9.32 -7.45 15.09
N THR A 17 10.11 -6.82 15.92
CA THR A 17 11.56 -6.75 15.73
C THR A 17 12.09 -8.18 15.79
N PHE A 18 12.41 -8.75 14.66
CA PHE A 18 13.34 -9.87 14.59
C PHE A 18 14.73 -9.26 14.61
N GLU A 19 15.41 -9.41 15.74
CA GLU A 19 16.86 -9.21 15.79
C GLU A 19 17.51 -10.25 14.90
N LEU A 20 18.00 -9.80 13.74
CA LEU A 20 18.90 -10.60 12.91
C LEU A 20 20.30 -10.49 13.52
N ASP A 21 20.74 -11.56 14.15
CA ASP A 21 22.14 -11.77 14.51
C ASP A 21 23.02 -11.66 13.26
N LYS A 22 23.74 -10.54 13.15
CA LYS A 22 24.80 -10.34 12.17
C LYS A 22 26.02 -11.12 12.59
N LYS A 23 26.19 -12.32 12.04
CA LYS A 23 27.52 -12.97 11.88
C LYS A 23 27.57 -13.69 10.56
N LEU A 24 28.02 -13.00 9.53
CA LEU A 24 28.57 -13.59 8.31
C LEU A 24 30.08 -13.74 8.49
N PRO A 25 30.65 -14.92 8.31
CA PRO A 25 32.08 -15.05 8.16
C PRO A 25 32.49 -14.70 6.72
N GLN A 26 33.39 -13.73 6.60
CA GLN A 26 34.14 -13.50 5.36
C GLN A 26 35.07 -14.67 5.15
N GLN A 27 35.01 -15.35 4.00
CA GLN A 27 36.03 -16.19 3.48
C GLN A 27 36.58 -15.60 2.18
N GLU A 28 37.81 -15.14 2.28
CA GLU A 28 38.66 -14.81 1.15
C GLU A 28 38.95 -16.07 0.34
N SER A 29 38.85 -15.95 -0.97
CA SER A 29 39.19 -16.99 -1.93
C SER A 29 40.67 -16.84 -2.34
N GLU A 30 41.53 -17.68 -1.87
CA GLU A 30 42.81 -17.92 -2.52
C GLU A 30 42.71 -19.14 -3.44
N ILE A 31 43.08 -18.91 -4.70
CA ILE A 31 43.23 -19.94 -5.73
C ILE A 31 44.68 -20.43 -5.69
N GLU A 32 44.88 -21.65 -5.27
CA GLU A 32 46.10 -22.37 -5.63
C GLU A 32 45.79 -23.73 -6.25
N SER A 33 46.30 -23.89 -7.45
CA SER A 33 46.33 -25.12 -8.22
C SER A 33 47.41 -26.07 -7.73
N SER A 34 47.08 -27.29 -7.35
CA SER A 34 48.03 -28.40 -7.44
C SER A 34 47.32 -29.75 -7.56
N THR A 35 47.56 -30.38 -8.68
CA THR A 35 47.31 -31.78 -8.99
C THR A 35 48.06 -32.73 -8.05
N LYS A 36 47.31 -33.64 -7.38
CA LYS A 36 47.82 -35.00 -7.09
C LYS A 36 46.67 -35.98 -6.82
N SER A 37 46.68 -37.03 -7.60
CA SER A 37 45.86 -38.24 -7.54
C SER A 37 46.04 -39.00 -6.22
N SER A 38 44.92 -39.36 -5.55
CA SER A 38 44.84 -40.58 -4.75
C SER A 38 43.37 -40.97 -4.52
N ASN A 39 43.05 -42.23 -4.74
CA ASN A 39 41.75 -42.86 -4.57
C ASN A 39 41.22 -42.72 -3.15
N SER A 40 40.03 -42.18 -3.02
CA SER A 40 39.10 -42.44 -1.91
C SER A 40 37.68 -42.17 -2.36
N GLU A 41 36.73 -43.00 -1.94
CA GLU A 41 35.34 -43.02 -2.33
C GLU A 41 34.72 -41.60 -2.29
N GLY A 42 34.45 -41.04 -3.47
CA GLY A 42 33.99 -39.70 -3.62
C GLY A 42 32.51 -39.57 -3.22
N VAL A 43 32.27 -38.84 -2.15
CA VAL A 43 30.97 -38.19 -1.95
C VAL A 43 30.78 -37.26 -3.15
N VAL A 44 29.91 -37.64 -4.09
CA VAL A 44 29.51 -36.78 -5.20
C VAL A 44 28.69 -35.63 -4.59
N VAL A 45 29.36 -34.51 -4.32
CA VAL A 45 28.65 -33.27 -4.01
C VAL A 45 27.94 -32.86 -5.29
N GLN A 46 26.64 -33.18 -5.42
CA GLN A 46 25.81 -32.63 -6.45
C GLN A 46 25.65 -31.15 -6.14
N THR A 47 26.42 -30.30 -6.82
CA THR A 47 26.16 -28.87 -6.92
C THR A 47 24.94 -28.70 -7.81
N ASN A 48 23.76 -28.79 -7.20
CA ASN A 48 22.56 -28.30 -7.89
C ASN A 48 22.78 -26.80 -8.10
N ARG A 49 22.75 -26.35 -9.35
CA ARG A 49 22.63 -24.93 -9.66
C ARG A 49 21.37 -24.46 -8.93
N LEU A 50 21.50 -23.48 -8.03
CA LEU A 50 20.37 -22.79 -7.46
C LEU A 50 19.50 -22.33 -8.65
N GLU A 51 18.31 -22.90 -8.77
CA GLU A 51 17.33 -22.44 -9.75
C GLU A 51 17.12 -20.95 -9.52
N ALA A 52 17.07 -20.18 -10.61
CA ALA A 52 16.78 -18.75 -10.53
C ALA A 52 15.47 -18.56 -9.72
N LEU A 53 15.49 -17.61 -8.80
CA LEU A 53 14.33 -17.33 -7.94
C LEU A 53 13.09 -17.08 -8.81
N ASN A 54 12.10 -17.96 -8.71
CA ASN A 54 10.83 -17.74 -9.38
C ASN A 54 10.02 -16.72 -8.56
N LEU A 55 9.96 -15.49 -9.04
CA LEU A 55 9.28 -14.38 -8.36
C LEU A 55 7.79 -14.67 -8.13
N GLU A 56 7.14 -15.44 -8.99
CA GLU A 56 5.73 -15.78 -8.87
C GLU A 56 5.40 -16.59 -7.60
N THR A 57 6.40 -17.28 -7.03
CA THR A 57 6.21 -18.08 -5.80
C THR A 57 6.28 -17.23 -4.53
N ILE A 58 6.70 -15.98 -4.62
CA ILE A 58 6.86 -15.08 -3.47
C ILE A 58 5.50 -14.87 -2.78
N GLY A 59 5.50 -14.94 -1.46
CA GLY A 59 4.35 -14.70 -0.61
C GLY A 59 4.78 -14.60 0.86
N ILE A 60 3.89 -14.15 1.71
CA ILE A 60 4.16 -13.92 3.14
C ILE A 60 3.41 -14.89 4.05
N LEU A 61 2.44 -15.64 3.52
CA LEU A 61 1.70 -16.65 4.26
C LEU A 61 2.06 -18.06 3.79
N ASN A 62 2.04 -18.99 4.74
CA ASN A 62 2.06 -20.43 4.53
C ASN A 62 0.94 -21.09 5.37
N ILE A 63 0.85 -22.42 5.36
CA ILE A 63 -0.18 -23.16 6.11
C ILE A 63 -0.15 -22.86 7.62
N GLU A 64 1.03 -22.69 8.19
CA GLU A 64 1.23 -22.43 9.63
C GLU A 64 0.83 -21.00 10.02
N THR A 65 0.97 -20.06 9.08
CA THR A 65 0.63 -18.63 9.27
C THR A 65 -0.76 -18.26 8.73
N GLY A 66 -1.60 -19.27 8.41
CA GLY A 66 -2.97 -19.08 7.98
C GLY A 66 -3.15 -18.97 6.46
N GLY A 67 -2.11 -19.20 5.67
CA GLY A 67 -2.18 -19.29 4.21
C GLY A 67 -2.80 -20.60 3.73
N PHE A 68 -2.84 -20.79 2.42
CA PHE A 68 -3.15 -22.06 1.77
C PHE A 68 -1.92 -22.98 1.70
N ASP A 69 -2.13 -24.23 1.27
CA ASP A 69 -1.04 -25.13 0.96
C ASP A 69 -0.19 -24.60 -0.22
N LYS A 70 1.11 -24.89 -0.18
CA LYS A 70 2.06 -24.51 -1.26
C LYS A 70 1.68 -25.06 -2.64
N ASN A 71 0.86 -26.09 -2.70
CA ASN A 71 0.37 -26.71 -3.93
C ASN A 71 -1.09 -26.30 -4.25
N MET A 72 -1.58 -25.19 -3.76
CA MET A 72 -2.96 -24.74 -3.92
C MET A 72 -3.40 -24.61 -5.38
N TRP A 73 -2.46 -24.48 -6.30
CA TRP A 73 -2.70 -24.40 -7.74
C TRP A 73 -2.63 -25.74 -8.48
N ASN A 74 -2.42 -26.85 -7.76
CA ASN A 74 -2.37 -28.17 -8.39
C ASN A 74 -3.67 -28.47 -9.15
N GLY A 75 -3.54 -28.85 -10.42
CA GLY A 75 -4.68 -29.12 -11.29
C GLY A 75 -5.30 -27.87 -11.93
N THR A 76 -4.80 -26.68 -11.65
CA THR A 76 -5.22 -25.43 -12.30
C THR A 76 -4.23 -25.10 -13.41
N ALA A 77 -4.71 -24.85 -14.63
CA ALA A 77 -3.87 -24.37 -15.72
C ALA A 77 -3.46 -22.91 -15.49
N HIS A 78 -2.30 -22.51 -16.02
CA HIS A 78 -1.79 -21.15 -15.85
C HIS A 78 -2.76 -20.07 -16.36
N PRO A 79 -3.39 -20.18 -17.55
CA PRO A 79 -4.39 -19.21 -18.01
C PRO A 79 -5.63 -19.12 -17.10
N GLU A 80 -6.02 -20.21 -16.47
CA GLU A 80 -7.15 -20.23 -15.52
C GLU A 80 -6.81 -19.45 -14.24
N ALA A 81 -5.61 -19.66 -13.69
CA ALA A 81 -5.12 -18.91 -12.52
C ALA A 81 -5.03 -17.42 -12.83
N VAL A 82 -4.52 -17.04 -14.00
CA VAL A 82 -4.46 -15.66 -14.50
C VAL A 82 -5.86 -15.08 -14.63
N SER A 83 -6.81 -15.81 -15.23
CA SER A 83 -8.20 -15.37 -15.39
C SER A 83 -8.88 -15.14 -14.04
N LEU A 84 -8.70 -16.04 -13.08
CA LEU A 84 -9.23 -15.91 -11.73
C LEU A 84 -8.68 -14.65 -11.04
N LEU A 85 -7.38 -14.43 -11.08
CA LEU A 85 -6.74 -13.27 -10.45
C LEU A 85 -7.15 -11.95 -11.11
N LYS A 86 -7.35 -11.91 -12.42
CA LYS A 86 -7.84 -10.71 -13.15
C LYS A 86 -9.25 -10.31 -12.75
N ASN A 87 -10.09 -11.27 -12.40
CA ASN A 87 -11.52 -11.07 -12.11
C ASN A 87 -11.83 -10.95 -10.62
N LEU A 88 -10.82 -10.88 -9.74
CA LEU A 88 -11.05 -10.68 -8.31
C LEU A 88 -11.67 -9.29 -8.04
N PRO A 89 -12.73 -9.23 -7.22
CA PRO A 89 -13.36 -7.96 -6.86
C PRO A 89 -12.47 -7.15 -5.90
N SER A 90 -12.44 -5.83 -6.07
CA SER A 90 -11.76 -4.91 -5.17
C SER A 90 -12.63 -4.43 -4.00
N LYS A 91 -13.95 -4.60 -4.07
CA LYS A 91 -14.91 -4.22 -3.03
C LYS A 91 -15.67 -5.45 -2.56
N ILE A 92 -15.33 -5.93 -1.38
CA ILE A 92 -15.93 -7.12 -0.75
C ILE A 92 -16.42 -6.73 0.63
N TYR A 93 -17.71 -6.95 0.92
CA TYR A 93 -18.30 -6.65 2.23
C TYR A 93 -18.35 -7.89 3.17
N SER A 94 -18.27 -9.07 2.60
CA SER A 94 -18.25 -10.33 3.39
C SER A 94 -16.86 -10.57 4.00
N ARG A 95 -16.75 -10.63 5.31
CA ARG A 95 -15.49 -10.92 6.03
C ARG A 95 -14.88 -12.25 5.63
N SER A 96 -15.70 -13.27 5.44
CA SER A 96 -15.20 -14.59 5.01
C SER A 96 -14.57 -14.54 3.61
N LEU A 97 -15.19 -13.79 2.68
CA LEU A 97 -14.64 -13.60 1.34
C LEU A 97 -13.40 -12.70 1.36
N GLN A 98 -13.36 -11.66 2.20
CA GLN A 98 -12.15 -10.86 2.42
C GLN A 98 -10.98 -11.73 2.87
N ASN A 99 -11.19 -12.57 3.90
CA ASN A 99 -10.18 -13.50 4.40
C ASN A 99 -9.75 -14.52 3.32
N LEU A 100 -10.69 -15.03 2.54
CA LEU A 100 -10.38 -15.97 1.46
C LEU A 100 -9.48 -15.32 0.40
N GLN A 101 -9.84 -14.11 -0.06
CA GLN A 101 -9.07 -13.36 -1.04
C GLN A 101 -7.69 -12.96 -0.49
N GLU A 102 -7.61 -12.52 0.76
CA GLU A 102 -6.36 -12.18 1.43
C GLU A 102 -5.42 -13.38 1.46
N ARG A 103 -5.88 -14.53 1.91
CA ARG A 103 -5.11 -15.78 1.90
C ARG A 103 -4.66 -16.16 0.49
N LEU A 104 -5.54 -16.05 -0.52
CA LEU A 104 -5.22 -16.33 -1.91
C LEU A 104 -4.07 -15.45 -2.43
N LEU A 105 -4.13 -14.15 -2.16
CA LEU A 105 -3.14 -13.18 -2.64
C LEU A 105 -1.80 -13.26 -1.89
N LEU A 106 -1.81 -13.65 -0.62
CA LEU A 106 -0.64 -13.60 0.26
C LEU A 106 0.10 -14.94 0.40
N THR A 107 -0.51 -16.04 0.01
CA THR A 107 0.10 -17.37 0.17
C THR A 107 1.34 -17.53 -0.73
N ARG A 108 2.43 -18.01 -0.13
CA ARG A 108 3.60 -18.50 -0.84
C ARG A 108 3.30 -19.87 -1.45
N ALA A 109 3.11 -19.93 -2.76
CA ALA A 109 2.69 -21.15 -3.45
C ALA A 109 3.49 -21.38 -4.73
N ARG A 110 3.58 -22.66 -5.14
CA ARG A 110 4.05 -23.02 -6.47
C ARG A 110 3.01 -22.58 -7.48
N THR A 111 3.42 -21.85 -8.49
CA THR A 111 2.53 -21.41 -9.57
C THR A 111 2.35 -22.51 -10.60
N PRO A 112 1.24 -22.49 -11.36
CA PRO A 112 1.06 -23.37 -12.50
C PRO A 112 2.23 -23.22 -13.50
N ILE A 113 2.49 -24.30 -14.25
CA ILE A 113 3.60 -24.32 -15.22
C ILE A 113 3.32 -23.27 -16.32
N LEU A 114 4.29 -22.39 -16.54
CA LEU A 114 4.26 -21.36 -17.57
C LEU A 114 4.42 -22.02 -18.95
N GLU A 115 3.53 -21.73 -19.90
CA GLU A 115 3.66 -22.15 -21.30
C GLU A 115 4.58 -21.21 -22.08
N LYS A 116 5.11 -21.69 -23.23
CA LYS A 116 6.22 -21.02 -23.95
C LYS A 116 5.99 -19.58 -24.41
N ASN A 117 4.76 -19.06 -24.40
CA ASN A 117 4.42 -17.72 -24.88
C ASN A 117 3.76 -16.84 -23.82
N GLU A 118 3.82 -17.21 -22.55
CA GLU A 118 3.17 -16.47 -21.48
C GLU A 118 4.14 -15.51 -20.80
N ASN A 119 3.60 -14.39 -20.28
CA ASN A 119 4.39 -13.38 -19.59
C ASN A 119 4.89 -13.93 -18.26
N LYS A 120 6.21 -13.90 -18.08
CA LYS A 120 6.83 -14.16 -16.78
C LYS A 120 6.28 -13.18 -15.73
N ASN A 121 6.18 -13.65 -14.50
CA ASN A 121 5.75 -12.86 -13.34
C ASN A 121 4.30 -12.36 -13.38
N ILE A 122 3.47 -12.80 -14.33
CA ILE A 122 2.09 -12.31 -14.47
C ILE A 122 1.24 -12.60 -13.22
N ILE A 123 1.43 -13.76 -12.56
CA ILE A 123 0.70 -14.13 -11.34
C ILE A 123 1.12 -13.20 -10.19
N LEU A 124 2.42 -12.95 -9.99
CA LEU A 124 2.88 -12.00 -8.99
C LEU A 124 2.34 -10.58 -9.27
N LYS A 125 2.44 -10.13 -10.52
CA LYS A 125 1.93 -8.83 -10.95
C LYS A 125 0.43 -8.67 -10.64
N LEU A 126 -0.38 -9.65 -10.98
CA LEU A 126 -1.82 -9.63 -10.70
C LEU A 126 -2.13 -9.64 -9.20
N ARG A 127 -1.37 -10.38 -8.40
CA ARG A 127 -1.49 -10.38 -6.94
C ARG A 127 -1.19 -8.99 -6.37
N GLN A 128 -0.11 -8.35 -6.80
CA GLN A 128 0.27 -7.01 -6.40
C GLN A 128 -0.76 -5.96 -6.86
N GLN A 129 -1.23 -6.04 -8.11
CA GLN A 129 -2.29 -5.16 -8.62
C GLN A 129 -3.59 -5.29 -7.83
N ASN A 130 -3.98 -6.51 -7.44
CA ASN A 130 -5.17 -6.73 -6.62
C ASN A 130 -5.02 -6.15 -5.22
N LEU A 131 -3.86 -6.33 -4.57
CA LEU A 131 -3.58 -5.73 -3.27
C LEU A 131 -3.63 -4.19 -3.34
N PHE A 132 -3.06 -3.61 -4.38
CA PHE A 132 -3.12 -2.17 -4.63
C PHE A 132 -4.57 -1.69 -4.82
N LYS A 133 -5.32 -2.29 -5.75
CA LYS A 133 -6.73 -1.96 -6.04
C LYS A 133 -7.61 -2.10 -4.80
N TRP A 134 -7.34 -3.10 -3.98
CA TRP A 134 -8.06 -3.34 -2.73
C TRP A 134 -7.60 -2.41 -1.60
N GLY A 135 -6.53 -1.62 -1.78
CA GLY A 135 -5.99 -0.71 -0.76
C GLY A 135 -5.21 -1.41 0.36
N LYS A 136 -4.77 -2.64 0.15
CA LYS A 136 -3.95 -3.43 1.09
C LYS A 136 -2.47 -3.14 0.90
N LEU A 137 -2.09 -1.86 1.05
CA LEU A 137 -0.76 -1.37 0.75
C LEU A 137 0.32 -1.96 1.65
N ASP A 138 -0.01 -2.28 2.91
CA ASP A 138 0.95 -2.91 3.85
C ASP A 138 1.32 -4.32 3.40
N TYR A 139 0.35 -5.12 2.94
CA TYR A 139 0.63 -6.45 2.40
C TYR A 139 1.40 -6.37 1.09
N PHE A 140 1.07 -5.40 0.25
CA PHE A 140 1.86 -5.12 -0.94
C PHE A 140 3.34 -4.88 -0.57
N ALA A 141 3.60 -3.97 0.36
CA ALA A 141 4.95 -3.62 0.78
C ALA A 141 5.70 -4.83 1.37
N GLN A 142 5.04 -5.68 2.17
CA GLN A 142 5.64 -6.89 2.72
C GLN A 142 6.04 -7.91 1.64
N ILE A 143 5.23 -8.07 0.58
CA ILE A 143 5.62 -8.91 -0.56
C ILE A 143 6.79 -8.26 -1.31
N GLN A 144 6.74 -6.95 -1.53
CA GLN A 144 7.76 -6.19 -2.26
C GLN A 144 9.16 -6.32 -1.63
N GLN A 145 9.26 -6.38 -0.31
CA GLN A 145 10.54 -6.58 0.41
C GLN A 145 11.24 -7.91 0.04
N ASN A 146 10.51 -8.88 -0.49
CA ASN A 146 11.07 -10.17 -0.93
C ASN A 146 11.36 -10.21 -2.44
N ILE A 147 11.09 -9.15 -3.18
CA ILE A 147 11.36 -9.04 -4.62
C ILE A 147 12.72 -8.37 -4.79
N PRO A 148 13.69 -8.99 -5.48
CA PRO A 148 14.98 -8.35 -5.76
C PRO A 148 14.78 -7.07 -6.58
N GLN A 149 15.47 -5.99 -6.23
CA GLN A 149 15.38 -4.72 -6.98
C GLN A 149 15.86 -4.86 -8.44
N SER A 150 16.73 -5.84 -8.70
CA SER A 150 17.29 -6.12 -10.03
C SER A 150 16.37 -6.91 -10.97
N HIS A 151 15.08 -7.07 -10.63
CA HIS A 151 14.15 -7.74 -11.56
C HIS A 151 13.93 -6.91 -12.84
N ASP A 152 13.57 -7.59 -13.93
CA ASP A 152 13.41 -6.98 -15.26
C ASP A 152 11.93 -6.72 -15.62
N ASP A 153 11.02 -6.60 -14.65
CA ASP A 153 9.61 -6.33 -14.87
C ASP A 153 9.27 -4.87 -14.52
N GLU A 154 9.17 -4.04 -15.56
CA GLU A 154 8.91 -2.60 -15.43
C GLU A 154 7.56 -2.29 -14.78
N GLU A 155 6.49 -3.04 -15.11
CA GLU A 155 5.16 -2.80 -14.53
C GLU A 155 5.14 -3.11 -13.02
N LEU A 156 5.87 -4.14 -12.57
CA LEU A 156 6.05 -4.40 -11.13
C LEU A 156 6.80 -3.25 -10.45
N ALA A 157 7.84 -2.71 -11.11
CA ALA A 157 8.60 -1.58 -10.58
C ALA A 157 7.73 -0.31 -10.50
N GLN A 158 6.92 -0.01 -11.50
CA GLN A 158 5.97 1.12 -11.48
C GLN A 158 4.97 0.99 -10.34
N LEU A 159 4.43 -0.22 -10.11
CA LEU A 159 3.55 -0.50 -8.97
C LEU A 159 4.26 -0.28 -7.64
N ALA A 160 5.51 -0.74 -7.51
CA ALA A 160 6.30 -0.58 -6.29
C ALA A 160 6.53 0.90 -5.97
N VAL A 161 6.97 1.70 -6.95
CA VAL A 161 7.17 3.15 -6.79
C VAL A 161 5.88 3.85 -6.37
N ASN A 162 4.75 3.49 -6.96
CA ASN A 162 3.45 4.04 -6.58
C ASN A 162 3.13 3.77 -5.10
N VAL A 163 3.37 2.55 -4.61
CA VAL A 163 3.12 2.21 -3.20
C VAL A 163 4.13 2.88 -2.27
N PHE A 164 5.39 3.00 -2.66
CA PHE A 164 6.39 3.74 -1.90
C PHE A 164 5.98 5.21 -1.72
N PHE A 165 5.51 5.88 -2.78
CA PHE A 165 4.97 7.24 -2.69
C PHE A 165 3.78 7.34 -1.74
N LEU A 166 2.83 6.40 -1.80
CA LEU A 166 1.66 6.40 -0.91
C LEU A 166 2.04 6.18 0.56
N ASN A 167 3.06 5.36 0.82
CA ASN A 167 3.57 5.07 2.17
C ASN A 167 4.58 6.12 2.66
N ASN A 168 4.84 7.17 1.89
CA ASN A 168 5.82 8.21 2.17
C ASN A 168 7.28 7.69 2.28
N ASN A 169 7.59 6.61 1.57
CA ASN A 169 8.93 6.05 1.45
C ASN A 169 9.60 6.66 0.23
N LEU A 170 9.98 7.96 0.33
CA LEU A 170 10.52 8.72 -0.80
C LEU A 170 11.88 8.20 -1.24
N ASP A 171 12.72 7.78 -0.31
CA ASP A 171 14.07 7.29 -0.59
C ASP A 171 14.01 6.05 -1.51
N GLU A 172 13.20 5.04 -1.13
CA GLU A 172 13.05 3.81 -1.91
C GLU A 172 12.36 4.08 -3.26
N ALA A 173 11.38 5.00 -3.29
CA ALA A 173 10.73 5.40 -4.53
C ALA A 173 11.70 6.05 -5.51
N CYS A 174 12.57 6.93 -5.01
CA CYS A 174 13.52 7.67 -5.81
C CYS A 174 14.72 6.81 -6.24
N GLU A 175 15.19 5.92 -5.39
CA GLU A 175 16.23 4.94 -5.75
C GLU A 175 15.76 4.03 -6.91
N LEU A 176 14.55 3.47 -6.78
CA LEU A 176 13.98 2.61 -7.82
C LEU A 176 13.66 3.40 -9.10
N THR A 177 13.24 4.68 -8.98
CA THR A 177 13.02 5.56 -10.11
C THR A 177 14.31 5.81 -10.89
N LYS A 178 15.41 6.17 -10.21
CA LYS A 178 16.72 6.40 -10.83
C LYS A 178 17.20 5.15 -11.57
N TYR A 179 17.09 3.99 -10.95
CA TYR A 179 17.47 2.70 -11.58
C TYR A 179 16.70 2.40 -12.88
N TRP A 180 15.38 2.68 -12.90
CA TRP A 180 14.55 2.39 -14.07
C TRP A 180 14.61 3.48 -15.13
N PHE A 181 14.85 4.74 -14.76
CA PHE A 181 15.00 5.84 -15.71
C PHE A 181 16.15 5.59 -16.70
N ASP A 182 17.25 4.99 -16.25
CA ASP A 182 18.36 4.61 -17.11
C ASP A 182 17.99 3.50 -18.14
N LYS A 183 16.94 2.74 -17.86
CA LYS A 183 16.51 1.59 -18.68
C LYS A 183 15.29 1.90 -19.54
N SER A 184 14.45 2.83 -19.14
CA SER A 184 13.17 3.14 -19.79
C SER A 184 12.97 4.64 -19.91
N GLN A 185 12.56 5.08 -21.11
CA GLN A 185 12.28 6.48 -21.41
C GLN A 185 10.79 6.83 -21.23
N GLU A 186 10.01 6.02 -20.51
CA GLU A 186 8.60 6.31 -20.27
C GLU A 186 8.40 7.57 -19.42
N LYS A 187 7.38 8.36 -19.76
CA LYS A 187 6.99 9.56 -19.02
C LYS A 187 6.77 9.33 -17.52
N PHE A 188 6.39 8.12 -17.15
CA PHE A 188 6.24 7.75 -15.75
C PHE A 188 7.54 7.96 -14.98
N TRP A 189 8.65 7.44 -15.50
CA TRP A 189 9.97 7.56 -14.88
C TRP A 189 10.52 8.99 -14.93
N GLN A 190 10.30 9.68 -16.06
CA GLN A 190 10.72 11.09 -16.22
C GLN A 190 10.07 11.97 -15.16
N LYS A 191 8.74 11.91 -15.00
CA LYS A 191 8.02 12.70 -14.00
C LYS A 191 8.41 12.32 -12.58
N ASN A 192 8.65 11.04 -12.29
CA ASN A 192 9.09 10.61 -10.97
C ASN A 192 10.50 11.11 -10.67
N LEU A 193 11.42 11.09 -11.66
CA LEU A 193 12.76 11.61 -11.48
C LEU A 193 12.76 13.12 -11.18
N ILE A 194 11.99 13.90 -11.93
CA ILE A 194 11.84 15.35 -11.68
C ILE A 194 11.35 15.61 -10.25
N PHE A 195 10.36 14.82 -9.78
CA PHE A 195 9.90 14.95 -8.40
C PHE A 195 10.98 14.55 -7.39
N CYS A 196 11.73 13.49 -7.64
CA CYS A 196 12.85 13.08 -6.77
C CYS A 196 13.95 14.14 -6.73
N ASP A 197 14.32 14.74 -7.87
CA ASP A 197 15.31 15.82 -7.93
C ASP A 197 14.81 17.07 -7.20
N ALA A 198 13.50 17.36 -7.25
CA ALA A 198 12.90 18.43 -6.47
C ALA A 198 12.95 18.17 -4.96
N VAL A 199 12.71 16.91 -4.52
CA VAL A 199 12.85 16.49 -3.12
C VAL A 199 14.29 16.62 -2.64
N ASP A 200 15.27 16.27 -3.48
CA ASP A 200 16.71 16.35 -3.21
C ASP A 200 17.25 17.79 -3.35
N GLY A 201 16.43 18.76 -3.80
CA GLY A 201 16.83 20.18 -4.01
C GLY A 201 17.74 20.40 -5.20
N LEU A 202 17.78 19.51 -6.17
CA LEU A 202 18.61 19.54 -7.38
C LEU A 202 17.96 20.41 -8.48
N ARG A 203 17.91 21.73 -8.27
CA ARG A 203 17.21 22.69 -9.13
C ARG A 203 17.55 22.58 -10.61
N ASP A 204 18.84 22.54 -10.95
CA ASP A 204 19.27 22.51 -12.36
C ASP A 204 18.70 21.27 -13.09
N ASN A 205 18.60 20.12 -12.39
CA ASN A 205 18.01 18.91 -12.93
C ASN A 205 16.50 19.05 -13.12
N VAL A 206 15.82 19.69 -12.15
CA VAL A 206 14.38 19.95 -12.22
C VAL A 206 14.06 20.83 -13.42
N ASP A 207 14.77 21.94 -13.59
CA ASP A 207 14.58 22.89 -14.69
C ASP A 207 14.78 22.21 -16.06
N PHE A 208 15.82 21.41 -16.17
CA PHE A 208 16.08 20.63 -17.39
C PHE A 208 14.96 19.62 -17.66
N GLY A 209 14.52 18.89 -16.62
CA GLY A 209 13.43 17.92 -16.73
C GLY A 209 12.10 18.57 -17.13
N ILE A 210 11.76 19.74 -16.57
CA ILE A 210 10.57 20.52 -16.91
C ILE A 210 10.65 20.98 -18.38
N GLN A 211 11.80 21.50 -18.80
CA GLN A 211 11.98 21.91 -20.19
C GLN A 211 11.71 20.75 -21.16
N LEU A 212 12.26 19.57 -20.88
CA LEU A 212 12.05 18.38 -21.69
C LEU A 212 10.59 17.94 -21.75
N LEU A 213 9.86 17.99 -20.63
CA LEU A 213 8.42 17.69 -20.60
C LEU A 213 7.60 18.70 -21.40
N SER A 214 7.95 19.99 -21.33
CA SER A 214 7.22 21.08 -22.00
C SER A 214 7.28 20.97 -23.53
N GLU A 215 8.31 20.33 -24.08
CA GLU A 215 8.40 20.07 -25.53
C GLU A 215 7.25 19.20 -26.06
N THR A 216 6.64 18.38 -25.19
CA THR A 216 5.56 17.45 -25.59
C THR A 216 4.17 18.09 -25.61
N LYS A 217 3.99 19.35 -25.17
CA LYS A 217 2.74 20.15 -25.17
C LYS A 217 1.51 19.39 -24.67
N ASN A 218 1.59 18.76 -23.50
CA ASN A 218 0.47 18.07 -22.90
C ASN A 218 -0.05 18.87 -21.69
N THR A 219 -1.33 19.24 -21.70
CA THR A 219 -1.97 20.00 -20.60
C THR A 219 -1.99 19.24 -19.26
N GLU A 220 -1.86 17.91 -19.27
CA GLU A 220 -1.70 17.13 -18.05
C GLU A 220 -0.34 17.34 -17.38
N ASP A 221 0.66 17.75 -18.17
CA ASP A 221 1.99 18.05 -17.64
C ASP A 221 2.01 19.42 -16.96
N ASP A 222 1.17 20.38 -17.37
CA ASP A 222 1.10 21.72 -16.78
C ASP A 222 0.77 21.68 -15.28
N LYS A 223 -0.18 20.83 -14.87
CA LYS A 223 -0.55 20.63 -13.45
C LYS A 223 0.60 20.03 -12.63
N PHE A 224 1.31 19.08 -13.22
CA PHE A 224 2.48 18.47 -12.61
C PHE A 224 3.58 19.50 -12.42
N ILE A 225 3.87 20.31 -13.45
CA ILE A 225 4.89 21.36 -13.43
C ILE A 225 4.55 22.42 -12.38
N SER A 226 3.31 22.91 -12.33
CA SER A 226 2.88 23.88 -11.31
C SER A 226 3.12 23.34 -9.88
N LEU A 227 2.83 22.07 -9.63
CA LEU A 227 3.07 21.49 -8.30
C LEU A 227 4.58 21.30 -8.01
N ILE A 228 5.41 21.02 -9.02
CA ILE A 228 6.87 21.04 -8.87
C ILE A 228 7.37 22.45 -8.53
N ASN A 229 6.86 23.49 -9.21
CA ASN A 229 7.23 24.88 -8.96
C ASN A 229 6.91 25.30 -7.50
N VAL A 230 5.78 24.81 -6.96
CA VAL A 230 5.47 25.00 -5.52
C VAL A 230 6.50 24.31 -4.63
N ILE A 231 6.90 23.07 -4.97
CA ILE A 231 7.87 22.30 -4.17
C ILE A 231 9.22 23.00 -4.13
N ILE A 232 9.68 23.57 -5.26
CA ILE A 232 10.95 24.28 -5.34
C ILE A 232 10.85 25.76 -4.94
N GLY A 233 9.66 26.25 -4.57
CA GLY A 233 9.41 27.59 -4.06
C GLY A 233 9.40 28.69 -5.13
N GLU A 234 9.05 28.39 -6.38
CA GLU A 234 8.90 29.34 -7.48
C GLU A 234 7.47 29.87 -7.64
N GLU A 235 6.49 29.09 -7.20
CA GLU A 235 5.10 29.49 -7.17
C GLU A 235 4.54 29.49 -5.74
N ASP A 236 3.65 30.44 -5.45
CA ASP A 236 2.79 30.38 -4.28
C ASP A 236 1.77 29.24 -4.47
N THR A 237 1.14 28.81 -3.37
CA THR A 237 0.16 27.71 -3.36
C THR A 237 -0.82 27.79 -4.53
N PRO A 238 -0.86 26.79 -5.43
CA PRO A 238 -1.88 26.75 -6.46
C PRO A 238 -3.28 26.63 -5.84
N SER A 239 -4.31 27.13 -6.53
CA SER A 239 -5.68 26.95 -6.05
C SER A 239 -6.02 25.47 -5.91
N SER A 240 -6.62 25.07 -4.79
CA SER A 240 -6.92 23.68 -4.47
C SER A 240 -7.83 22.96 -5.50
N GLU A 241 -8.47 23.72 -6.39
CA GLU A 241 -9.34 23.22 -7.45
C GLU A 241 -8.57 22.87 -8.74
N GLU A 242 -7.40 23.46 -8.94
CA GLU A 242 -6.55 23.24 -10.13
C GLU A 242 -5.59 22.06 -9.95
N ILE A 243 -5.44 21.57 -8.71
CA ILE A 243 -4.45 20.57 -8.38
C ILE A 243 -5.03 19.17 -8.56
N VAL A 244 -4.39 18.45 -9.43
CA VAL A 244 -4.05 17.04 -9.31
C VAL A 244 -4.98 16.05 -9.93
N GLU A 245 -4.47 15.43 -10.95
CA GLU A 245 -4.66 14.01 -11.11
C GLU A 245 -4.25 13.29 -9.80
N LEU A 246 -5.19 12.67 -9.10
CA LEU A 246 -4.91 11.94 -7.86
C LEU A 246 -4.19 10.61 -8.18
N THR A 247 -2.97 10.74 -8.64
CA THR A 247 -2.04 9.64 -8.75
C THR A 247 -1.28 9.45 -7.44
N PRO A 248 -0.69 8.27 -7.20
CA PRO A 248 0.18 8.06 -6.05
C PRO A 248 1.29 9.10 -5.93
N ARG A 249 1.96 9.46 -7.03
CA ARG A 249 2.93 10.55 -7.09
C ARG A 249 2.31 11.89 -6.69
N GLY A 250 1.15 12.25 -7.26
CA GLY A 250 0.46 13.50 -6.92
C GLY A 250 0.15 13.60 -5.43
N VAL A 251 -0.28 12.52 -4.80
CA VAL A 251 -0.49 12.46 -3.34
C VAL A 251 0.83 12.70 -2.58
N ALA A 252 1.94 12.09 -3.02
CA ALA A 252 3.25 12.30 -2.40
C ALA A 252 3.72 13.76 -2.55
N MET A 253 3.54 14.35 -3.72
CA MET A 253 3.86 15.76 -4.00
C MET A 253 3.07 16.71 -3.11
N LEU A 254 1.74 16.52 -2.99
CA LEU A 254 0.88 17.32 -2.10
C LEU A 254 1.32 17.21 -0.64
N ARG A 255 1.67 16.00 -0.21
CA ARG A 255 2.16 15.76 1.16
C ARG A 255 3.50 16.45 1.40
N PHE A 256 4.43 16.33 0.46
CA PHE A 256 5.76 16.94 0.56
C PHE A 256 5.67 18.48 0.60
N SER A 257 4.86 19.09 -0.27
CA SER A 257 4.61 20.52 -0.32
C SER A 257 3.65 21.04 0.77
N GLN A 258 3.19 20.16 1.70
CA GLN A 258 2.23 20.48 2.77
C GLN A 258 0.89 21.05 2.26
N GLN A 259 0.53 20.72 1.02
CA GLN A 259 -0.72 21.12 0.42
C GLN A 259 -1.90 20.27 0.92
N THR A 260 -3.09 20.84 0.88
CA THR A 260 -4.31 20.12 1.25
C THR A 260 -4.72 19.15 0.14
N LEU A 261 -5.26 17.99 0.54
CA LEU A 261 -5.89 17.08 -0.42
C LEU A 261 -7.14 17.72 -1.04
N PRO A 262 -7.39 17.52 -2.34
CA PRO A 262 -8.59 18.04 -2.99
C PRO A 262 -9.85 17.43 -2.40
N LYS A 263 -10.95 18.20 -2.42
CA LYS A 263 -12.26 17.69 -2.00
C LYS A 263 -12.82 16.75 -3.06
N LEU A 264 -13.01 15.49 -2.69
CA LEU A 264 -13.56 14.47 -3.57
C LEU A 264 -14.87 13.92 -3.03
N ASN A 265 -15.63 13.27 -3.92
CA ASN A 265 -16.75 12.45 -3.50
C ASN A 265 -16.21 11.19 -2.79
N LEU A 266 -16.35 11.14 -1.47
CA LEU A 266 -15.85 10.06 -0.63
C LEU A 266 -16.49 8.70 -0.95
N ASP A 267 -17.73 8.69 -1.46
CA ASP A 267 -18.43 7.44 -1.83
C ASP A 267 -17.84 6.81 -3.12
N ALA A 268 -17.18 7.62 -3.96
CA ALA A 268 -16.52 7.17 -5.19
C ALA A 268 -15.00 6.98 -5.03
N LEU A 269 -14.47 7.22 -3.83
CA LEU A 269 -13.04 7.15 -3.58
C LEU A 269 -12.50 5.73 -3.81
N PRO A 270 -11.38 5.57 -4.54
CA PRO A 270 -10.78 4.25 -4.70
C PRO A 270 -10.17 3.77 -3.35
N PRO A 271 -10.24 2.47 -3.04
CA PRO A 271 -9.83 1.92 -1.74
C PRO A 271 -8.43 2.32 -1.28
N TRP A 272 -7.47 2.44 -2.20
CA TRP A 272 -6.07 2.81 -1.88
C TRP A 272 -5.91 4.24 -1.36
N LEU A 273 -6.90 5.13 -1.60
CA LEU A 273 -6.93 6.51 -1.05
C LEU A 273 -7.57 6.61 0.33
N HIS A 274 -8.35 5.62 0.76
CA HIS A 274 -9.13 5.71 2.00
C HIS A 274 -8.26 6.06 3.22
N GLY A 275 -7.16 5.32 3.43
CA GLY A 275 -6.24 5.57 4.56
C GLY A 275 -5.64 6.97 4.53
N ILE A 276 -5.34 7.49 3.33
CA ILE A 276 -4.78 8.82 3.13
C ILE A 276 -5.78 9.89 3.54
N TYR A 277 -7.04 9.78 3.09
CA TYR A 277 -8.09 10.73 3.43
C TYR A 277 -8.49 10.65 4.91
N ILE A 278 -8.61 9.46 5.49
CA ILE A 278 -8.90 9.28 6.91
C ILE A 278 -7.86 10.00 7.79
N ASN A 279 -6.58 9.99 7.39
CA ASN A 279 -5.48 10.62 8.13
C ASN A 279 -5.25 12.09 7.77
N SER A 280 -5.94 12.63 6.77
CA SER A 280 -5.76 14.02 6.35
C SER A 280 -6.39 15.01 7.34
N PRO A 281 -5.65 16.04 7.77
CA PRO A 281 -6.21 17.08 8.63
C PRO A 281 -7.25 17.96 7.91
N SER A 282 -7.22 18.01 6.56
CA SER A 282 -8.13 18.83 5.76
C SER A 282 -9.55 18.25 5.66
N ILE A 283 -9.78 16.99 6.06
CA ILE A 283 -11.08 16.32 6.02
C ILE A 283 -11.87 16.63 7.28
N GLN A 284 -13.14 17.05 7.13
CA GLN A 284 -14.02 17.27 8.26
C GLN A 284 -14.23 15.96 9.04
N GLN A 285 -14.33 16.07 10.37
CA GLN A 285 -14.47 14.92 11.25
C GLN A 285 -15.64 14.00 10.87
N LYS A 286 -16.79 14.58 10.53
CA LYS A 286 -17.99 13.82 10.10
C LYS A 286 -17.68 12.93 8.89
N ASP A 287 -17.01 13.49 7.89
CA ASP A 287 -16.65 12.79 6.65
C ASP A 287 -15.57 11.74 6.90
N ARG A 288 -14.60 12.05 7.77
CA ARG A 288 -13.57 11.10 8.23
C ARG A 288 -14.19 9.88 8.89
N LEU A 289 -15.15 10.07 9.80
CA LEU A 289 -15.82 8.96 10.49
C LEU A 289 -16.68 8.12 9.54
N LYS A 290 -17.39 8.77 8.59
CA LYS A 290 -18.14 8.06 7.53
C LYS A 290 -17.21 7.21 6.67
N LEU A 291 -16.10 7.80 6.21
CA LEU A 291 -15.11 7.10 5.40
C LEU A 291 -14.44 5.96 6.17
N ALA A 292 -14.10 6.17 7.44
CA ALA A 292 -13.52 5.13 8.29
C ALA A 292 -14.47 3.94 8.49
N HIS A 293 -15.74 4.19 8.73
CA HIS A 293 -16.75 3.14 8.80
C HIS A 293 -16.86 2.35 7.50
N HIS A 294 -16.95 3.05 6.37
CA HIS A 294 -16.96 2.40 5.04
C HIS A 294 -15.69 1.57 4.79
N SER A 295 -14.53 2.12 5.14
CA SER A 295 -13.25 1.43 5.04
C SER A 295 -13.17 0.16 5.89
N PHE A 296 -13.77 0.20 7.08
CA PHE A 296 -13.90 -0.98 7.93
C PHE A 296 -14.76 -2.07 7.27
N LEU A 297 -15.89 -1.71 6.67
CA LEU A 297 -16.75 -2.66 5.95
C LEU A 297 -16.01 -3.31 4.76
N LEU A 298 -15.13 -2.58 4.10
CA LEU A 298 -14.27 -3.08 3.03
C LEU A 298 -13.03 -3.85 3.53
N GLY A 299 -12.83 -3.95 4.85
CA GLY A 299 -11.68 -4.64 5.43
C GLY A 299 -10.35 -3.88 5.30
N LEU A 300 -10.37 -2.56 5.06
CA LEU A 300 -9.18 -1.73 4.89
C LEU A 300 -8.57 -1.30 6.21
N ILE A 301 -9.39 -1.17 7.25
CA ILE A 301 -8.95 -0.82 8.60
C ILE A 301 -9.44 -1.85 9.61
N GLU A 302 -8.66 -2.02 10.64
CA GLU A 302 -8.97 -2.92 11.76
C GLU A 302 -10.07 -2.35 12.68
N VAL A 303 -10.82 -3.25 13.33
CA VAL A 303 -11.87 -2.85 14.30
C VAL A 303 -11.31 -1.94 15.41
N LYS A 304 -10.09 -2.20 15.88
CA LYS A 304 -9.44 -1.38 16.90
C LYS A 304 -9.13 0.03 16.43
N ALA A 305 -8.75 0.20 15.17
CA ALA A 305 -8.50 1.49 14.57
C ALA A 305 -9.78 2.31 14.43
N LEU A 306 -10.87 1.67 13.98
CA LEU A 306 -12.19 2.31 13.91
C LEU A 306 -12.70 2.70 15.31
N ALA A 307 -12.59 1.80 16.29
CA ALA A 307 -12.97 2.06 17.68
C ALA A 307 -12.23 3.29 18.22
N LYS A 308 -10.91 3.36 18.02
CA LYS A 308 -10.11 4.51 18.46
C LYS A 308 -10.55 5.82 17.79
N LEU A 309 -10.90 5.79 16.50
CA LEU A 309 -11.45 6.97 15.82
C LEU A 309 -12.76 7.44 16.44
N TYR A 310 -13.65 6.50 16.80
CA TYR A 310 -14.93 6.83 17.44
C TYR A 310 -14.73 7.34 18.88
N GLU A 311 -13.78 6.79 19.62
CA GLU A 311 -13.45 7.23 20.99
C GLU A 311 -12.84 8.62 21.01
N THR A 312 -11.95 8.93 20.06
CA THR A 312 -11.24 10.22 20.02
C THR A 312 -11.99 11.31 19.26
N ALA A 313 -13.14 10.98 18.65
CA ALA A 313 -13.95 11.95 17.95
C ALA A 313 -14.47 13.04 18.93
N ASP A 314 -14.33 14.30 18.53
CA ASP A 314 -14.95 15.42 19.24
C ASP A 314 -16.46 15.43 18.97
N LEU A 315 -17.21 14.80 19.85
CA LEU A 315 -18.66 14.69 19.79
C LEU A 315 -19.25 15.47 20.97
N PRO A 316 -20.09 16.47 20.72
CA PRO A 316 -20.74 17.23 21.78
C PRO A 316 -21.51 16.31 22.75
N GLN A 317 -21.43 16.57 24.05
CA GLN A 317 -22.14 15.76 25.06
C GLN A 317 -23.66 15.77 24.84
N ASN A 318 -24.21 16.89 24.36
CA ASN A 318 -25.61 17.00 24.01
C ASN A 318 -26.02 16.04 22.89
N ASP A 319 -25.11 15.76 21.94
CA ASP A 319 -25.38 14.82 20.85
C ASP A 319 -25.44 13.37 21.36
N ILE A 320 -24.67 13.03 22.40
CA ILE A 320 -24.73 11.70 23.04
C ILE A 320 -26.09 11.54 23.76
N ALA A 321 -26.54 12.56 24.49
CA ALA A 321 -27.83 12.53 25.13
C ALA A 321 -28.97 12.47 24.10
N THR A 322 -28.88 13.24 23.01
CA THR A 322 -29.82 13.19 21.90
C THR A 322 -29.82 11.83 21.21
N ALA A 323 -28.65 11.20 21.02
CA ALA A 323 -28.56 9.85 20.46
C ALA A 323 -29.31 8.81 21.32
N VAL A 324 -29.26 8.93 22.66
CA VAL A 324 -30.05 8.08 23.58
C VAL A 324 -31.55 8.25 23.31
N THR A 325 -31.99 9.47 23.20
CA THR A 325 -33.42 9.80 22.92
C THR A 325 -33.82 9.26 21.55
N LEU A 326 -33.07 9.58 20.51
CA LEU A 326 -33.30 9.10 19.13
C LEU A 326 -33.32 7.56 19.05
N ALA A 327 -32.35 6.87 19.71
CA ALA A 327 -32.35 5.42 19.78
C ALA A 327 -33.58 4.85 20.50
N SER A 328 -34.10 5.54 21.55
CA SER A 328 -35.32 5.14 22.24
C SER A 328 -36.58 5.34 21.42
N GLU A 329 -36.58 6.32 20.52
CA GLU A 329 -37.68 6.65 19.61
C GLU A 329 -37.61 5.82 18.29
N GLY A 330 -36.63 4.95 18.11
CA GLY A 330 -36.51 4.10 16.93
C GLY A 330 -35.97 4.82 15.69
N ALA A 331 -35.24 5.92 15.87
CA ALA A 331 -34.65 6.65 14.75
C ALA A 331 -33.57 5.81 14.04
N THR A 332 -33.63 5.72 12.70
CA THR A 332 -32.78 4.88 11.86
C THR A 332 -31.49 5.56 11.37
N GLN A 333 -31.24 6.82 11.75
CA GLN A 333 -30.13 7.63 11.23
C GLN A 333 -29.25 8.23 12.34
N ILE A 334 -28.84 7.41 13.28
CA ILE A 334 -27.89 7.86 14.31
C ILE A 334 -26.46 7.58 13.81
N PRO A 335 -25.52 8.56 13.88
CA PRO A 335 -24.13 8.33 13.50
C PRO A 335 -23.49 7.20 14.30
N ASN A 336 -22.81 6.26 13.62
CA ASN A 336 -22.20 5.08 14.24
C ASN A 336 -21.26 5.42 15.40
N ALA A 337 -20.54 6.55 15.34
CA ALA A 337 -19.67 7.00 16.42
C ALA A 337 -20.46 7.36 17.69
N LEU A 338 -21.66 7.96 17.55
CA LEU A 338 -22.53 8.26 18.70
C LEU A 338 -23.12 6.98 19.29
N LEU A 339 -23.54 6.04 18.47
CA LEU A 339 -24.02 4.72 18.94
C LEU A 339 -22.92 3.97 19.69
N TYR A 340 -21.71 3.98 19.18
CA TYR A 340 -20.57 3.37 19.84
C TYR A 340 -20.29 4.02 21.21
N ARG A 341 -20.30 5.34 21.30
CA ARG A 341 -20.11 6.09 22.56
C ARG A 341 -21.26 5.84 23.52
N LEU A 342 -22.49 5.73 23.02
CA LEU A 342 -23.66 5.37 23.81
C LEU A 342 -23.49 4.00 24.49
N VAL A 343 -23.02 2.98 23.74
CA VAL A 343 -22.75 1.65 24.30
C VAL A 343 -21.67 1.72 25.37
N LEU A 344 -20.60 2.47 25.13
CA LEU A 344 -19.50 2.62 26.10
C LEU A 344 -19.92 3.37 27.39
N SER A 345 -20.90 4.27 27.29
CA SER A 345 -21.40 5.03 28.46
C SER A 345 -22.26 4.20 29.40
N GLN A 346 -22.68 2.99 29.00
CA GLN A 346 -23.50 2.13 29.84
C GLN A 346 -22.63 1.40 30.86
N GLU A 347 -22.98 1.49 32.14
CA GLU A 347 -22.22 0.88 33.25
C GLU A 347 -22.45 -0.64 33.35
N THR A 348 -23.67 -1.11 32.96
CA THR A 348 -24.05 -2.51 33.10
C THR A 348 -24.02 -3.24 31.74
N ASP A 349 -23.73 -4.55 31.77
CA ASP A 349 -23.77 -5.39 30.56
C ASP A 349 -25.18 -5.44 29.94
N PHE A 350 -26.22 -5.38 30.78
CA PHE A 350 -27.59 -5.32 30.32
C PHE A 350 -27.87 -3.99 29.57
N GLY A 351 -27.41 -2.86 30.13
CA GLY A 351 -27.49 -1.55 29.46
C GLY A 351 -26.74 -1.53 28.12
N LYS A 352 -25.53 -2.11 28.06
CA LYS A 352 -24.78 -2.26 26.82
C LYS A 352 -25.54 -3.10 25.79
N ALA A 353 -26.10 -4.23 26.20
CA ALA A 353 -26.87 -5.09 25.33
C ALA A 353 -28.13 -4.38 24.79
N GLN A 354 -28.84 -3.62 25.62
CA GLN A 354 -29.97 -2.80 25.18
C GLN A 354 -29.54 -1.72 24.19
N ALA A 355 -28.43 -1.03 24.45
CA ALA A 355 -27.90 -0.01 23.54
C ALA A 355 -27.50 -0.61 22.17
N ILE A 356 -26.86 -1.77 22.17
CA ILE A 356 -26.52 -2.50 20.94
C ILE A 356 -27.78 -2.94 20.17
N HIS A 357 -28.82 -3.40 20.89
CA HIS A 357 -30.06 -3.85 20.24
C HIS A 357 -30.83 -2.69 19.59
N LYS A 358 -30.68 -1.48 20.12
CA LYS A 358 -31.32 -0.27 19.56
C LYS A 358 -30.48 0.39 18.47
N ALA A 359 -29.16 0.05 18.36
CA ALA A 359 -28.25 0.55 17.35
C ALA A 359 -28.36 -0.24 16.03
#